data_2a07e5f78a383e98c0b409245e53dc1c
#
_entry.id   2a07e5f78a383e98c0b409245e53dc1c
#
_cell.length_a   1.000
_cell.length_b   1.000
_cell.length_c   1.000
_cell.angle_alpha   90.00
_cell.angle_beta   90.00
_cell.angle_gamma   90.00
#
_symmetry.space_group_name_H-M   'P 1'
#
loop_
_entity.id
_entity.type
_entity.pdbx_description
1 polymer ?
#
loop_
_entity_poly.entity_id
_entity_poly.type
_entity_poly.pdbx_seq_one_letter_code
_entity_poly.pdbx_strand_id
1 'polypeptide(L)'
;CDGLLYALIAFVVIDYLTGVMCAFADHTLSSEVGFRGICRKVLIFLLVGMANILDVAVIGNGSVLRTAVIFFYISNEGVSLLENAGHLGLPVPQKMKDVLEQLHDRGEGSDGE
;
A
#
# COMPACT_ATOMS: atom_id res chain seq x y z
N CYS A 1 -15.38 4.64 -3.83
CA CYS A 1 -14.49 4.77 -2.76
C CYS A 1 -14.32 3.50 -1.96
N ASP A 2 -15.39 2.74 -1.74
CA ASP A 2 -15.24 1.48 -1.04
C ASP A 2 -14.38 0.50 -1.82
N GLY A 3 -14.46 0.58 -3.15
CA GLY A 3 -13.62 -0.25 -4.01
C GLY A 3 -12.14 0.05 -3.85
N LEU A 4 -11.78 1.32 -3.71
CA LEU A 4 -10.38 1.70 -3.51
C LEU A 4 -9.88 1.24 -2.15
N LEU A 5 -10.70 1.41 -1.12
CA LEU A 5 -10.32 0.96 0.22
C LEU A 5 -10.18 -0.55 0.25
N TYR A 6 -11.10 -1.25 -0.40
CA TYR A 6 -11.04 -2.70 -0.49
C TYR A 6 -9.73 -3.14 -1.17
N ALA A 7 -9.36 -2.47 -2.26
CA ALA A 7 -8.12 -2.80 -2.95
C ALA A 7 -6.91 -2.56 -2.06
N LEU A 8 -6.92 -1.47 -1.30
CA LEU A 8 -5.82 -1.20 -0.38
C LEU A 8 -5.72 -2.28 0.69
N ILE A 9 -6.84 -2.69 1.27
CA ILE A 9 -6.85 -3.74 2.27
C ILE A 9 -6.27 -5.03 1.69
N ALA A 10 -6.73 -5.40 0.48
CA ALA A 10 -6.26 -6.61 -0.15
C ALA A 10 -4.75 -6.56 -0.40
N PHE A 11 -4.26 -5.44 -0.92
CA PHE A 11 -2.82 -5.29 -1.19
C PHE A 11 -2.00 -5.35 0.10
N VAL A 12 -2.49 -4.70 1.15
CA VAL A 12 -1.79 -4.70 2.44
C VAL A 12 -1.68 -6.13 2.99
N VAL A 13 -2.79 -6.88 2.93
CA VAL A 13 -2.80 -8.24 3.45
C VAL A 13 -1.86 -9.12 2.64
N ILE A 14 -1.93 -9.05 1.31
CA ILE A 14 -1.09 -9.88 0.46
C ILE A 14 0.37 -9.51 0.62
N ASP A 15 0.68 -8.20 0.72
CA ASP A 15 2.06 -7.78 0.94
C ASP A 15 2.59 -8.32 2.26
N TYR A 16 1.79 -8.27 3.32
CA TYR A 16 2.21 -8.80 4.61
C TYR A 16 2.48 -10.30 4.53
N LEU A 17 1.57 -11.05 3.90
CA LEU A 17 1.74 -12.48 3.79
C LEU A 17 2.97 -12.84 2.97
N THR A 18 3.20 -12.17 1.85
CA THR A 18 4.38 -12.45 1.02
C THR A 18 5.65 -12.02 1.73
N GLY A 19 5.60 -10.94 2.52
CA GLY A 19 6.75 -10.53 3.32
C GLY A 19 7.11 -11.57 4.37
N VAL A 20 6.10 -12.14 5.03
CA VAL A 20 6.32 -13.22 6.00
C VAL A 20 6.93 -14.44 5.29
N MET A 21 6.45 -14.76 4.09
CA MET A 21 7.01 -15.87 3.32
C MET A 21 8.48 -15.64 3.00
N CYS A 22 8.85 -14.42 2.61
CA CYS A 22 10.24 -14.10 2.34
C CYS A 22 11.10 -14.24 3.60
N ALA A 23 10.60 -13.72 4.72
CA ALA A 23 11.35 -13.81 5.98
C ALA A 23 11.53 -15.25 6.41
N PHE A 24 10.50 -16.08 6.21
CA PHE A 24 10.61 -17.49 6.54
C PHE A 24 11.65 -18.17 5.67
N ALA A 25 11.64 -17.88 4.36
CA ALA A 25 12.60 -18.46 3.42
C ALA A 25 14.03 -18.05 3.76
N ASP A 26 14.21 -16.82 4.24
CA ASP A 26 15.53 -16.29 4.58
C ASP A 26 15.93 -16.58 6.03
N HIS A 27 15.10 -17.29 6.76
CA HIS A 27 15.33 -17.59 8.18
C HIS A 27 15.48 -16.33 9.03
N THR A 28 14.77 -15.27 8.68
CA THR A 28 14.80 -14.01 9.43
C THR A 28 13.48 -13.71 10.12
N LEU A 29 12.53 -14.64 10.06
CA LEU A 29 11.21 -14.41 10.65
C LEU A 29 11.30 -14.42 12.17
N SER A 30 10.69 -13.41 12.79
CA SER A 30 10.64 -13.30 14.25
C SER A 30 9.34 -12.59 14.62
N SER A 31 8.98 -12.69 15.91
CA SER A 31 7.79 -11.98 16.42
C SER A 31 7.95 -10.49 16.27
N GLU A 32 9.16 -9.97 16.48
CA GLU A 32 9.39 -8.54 16.37
C GLU A 32 9.20 -8.06 14.94
N VAL A 33 9.73 -8.80 13.97
CA VAL A 33 9.59 -8.44 12.56
C VAL A 33 8.12 -8.44 12.16
N GLY A 34 7.39 -9.49 12.57
CA GLY A 34 5.97 -9.57 12.25
C GLY A 34 5.16 -8.47 12.89
N PHE A 35 5.43 -8.18 14.16
CA PHE A 35 4.70 -7.14 14.88
C PHE A 35 4.96 -5.76 14.28
N ARG A 36 6.21 -5.48 13.92
CA ARG A 36 6.57 -4.20 13.32
C ARG A 36 5.85 -4.01 11.98
N GLY A 37 5.76 -5.09 11.20
CA GLY A 37 5.04 -5.04 9.93
C GLY A 37 3.57 -4.74 10.11
N ILE A 38 2.95 -5.37 11.11
CA ILE A 38 1.54 -5.11 11.40
C ILE A 38 1.33 -3.67 11.83
N CYS A 39 2.20 -3.14 12.69
CA CYS A 39 2.10 -1.76 13.14
C CYS A 39 2.18 -0.78 11.98
N ARG A 40 3.10 -1.00 11.06
CA ARG A 40 3.23 -0.11 9.89
C ARG A 40 1.97 -0.13 9.05
N LYS A 41 1.37 -1.30 8.87
CA LYS A 41 0.18 -1.40 8.05
C LYS A 41 -1.05 -0.82 8.73
N VAL A 42 -1.16 -0.98 10.04
CA VAL A 42 -2.21 -0.30 10.80
C VAL A 42 -2.07 1.22 10.63
N LEU A 43 -0.83 1.71 10.67
CA LEU A 43 -0.59 3.14 10.52
C LEU A 43 -1.06 3.65 9.15
N ILE A 44 -0.92 2.85 8.10
CA ILE A 44 -1.44 3.23 6.77
C ILE A 44 -2.94 3.53 6.87
N PHE A 45 -3.70 2.67 7.54
CA PHE A 45 -5.14 2.86 7.64
C PHE A 45 -5.50 4.03 8.55
N LEU A 46 -4.69 4.31 9.55
CA LEU A 46 -4.88 5.51 10.36
C LEU A 46 -4.67 6.77 9.54
N LEU A 47 -3.68 6.75 8.64
CA LEU A 47 -3.45 7.89 7.75
C LEU A 47 -4.59 8.07 6.76
N VAL A 48 -5.15 6.97 6.25
CA VAL A 48 -6.32 7.06 5.37
C VAL A 48 -7.48 7.66 6.13
N GLY A 49 -7.69 7.24 7.38
CA GLY A 49 -8.75 7.80 8.21
C GLY A 49 -8.55 9.29 8.47
N MET A 50 -7.31 9.68 8.75
CA MET A 50 -7.00 11.08 8.94
C MET A 50 -7.28 11.90 7.69
N ALA A 51 -6.91 11.36 6.53
CA ALA A 51 -7.18 12.04 5.26
C ALA A 51 -8.67 12.20 5.03
N ASN A 52 -9.45 11.18 5.40
CA ASN A 52 -10.90 11.26 5.27
C ASN A 52 -11.48 12.35 6.16
N ILE A 53 -10.99 12.45 7.39
CA ILE A 53 -11.44 13.49 8.31
C ILE A 53 -11.11 14.88 7.75
N LEU A 54 -9.91 15.05 7.21
CA LEU A 54 -9.51 16.32 6.63
C LEU A 54 -10.38 16.69 5.44
N ASP A 55 -10.70 15.70 4.58
CA ASP A 55 -11.55 15.95 3.43
C ASP A 55 -12.94 16.39 3.83
N VAL A 56 -13.51 15.75 4.83
CA VAL A 56 -14.90 16.00 5.22
C VAL A 56 -15.01 17.22 6.13
N ALA A 57 -14.19 17.30 7.15
CA ALA A 57 -14.37 18.27 8.23
C ALA A 57 -13.60 19.56 8.00
N VAL A 58 -12.52 19.52 7.25
CA VAL A 58 -11.66 20.71 7.09
C VAL A 58 -11.72 21.26 5.67
N ILE A 59 -11.42 20.43 4.69
CA ILE A 59 -11.37 20.87 3.30
C ILE A 59 -12.77 20.95 2.70
N GLY A 60 -13.62 19.97 2.99
CA GLY A 60 -14.98 19.97 2.51
C GLY A 60 -15.14 19.58 1.05
N ASN A 61 -14.12 18.97 0.47
CA ASN A 61 -14.10 18.63 -0.95
C ASN A 61 -14.27 17.14 -1.20
N GLY A 62 -15.09 16.48 -0.41
CA GLY A 62 -15.38 15.06 -0.65
C GLY A 62 -14.22 14.19 -0.26
N SER A 63 -13.60 13.49 -1.22
CA SER A 63 -12.60 12.48 -0.91
C SER A 63 -11.30 12.68 -1.68
N VAL A 64 -10.95 13.92 -1.99
CA VAL A 64 -9.76 14.19 -2.80
C VAL A 64 -8.48 13.72 -2.12
N LEU A 65 -8.27 14.14 -0.87
CA LEU A 65 -7.06 13.76 -0.14
C LEU A 65 -7.05 12.28 0.19
N ARG A 66 -8.18 11.75 0.62
CA ARG A 66 -8.30 10.33 0.92
C ARG A 66 -7.95 9.47 -0.29
N THR A 67 -8.45 9.86 -1.45
CA THR A 67 -8.19 9.12 -2.69
C THR A 67 -6.70 9.15 -3.04
N ALA A 68 -6.07 10.32 -2.91
CA ALA A 68 -4.64 10.43 -3.18
C ALA A 68 -3.82 9.57 -2.24
N VAL A 69 -4.15 9.56 -0.95
CA VAL A 69 -3.45 8.76 0.03
C VAL A 69 -3.60 7.27 -0.29
N ILE A 70 -4.82 6.85 -0.66
CA ILE A 70 -5.05 5.45 -0.98
C ILE A 70 -4.24 5.05 -2.22
N PHE A 71 -4.25 5.87 -3.28
CA PHE A 71 -3.45 5.56 -4.47
C PHE A 71 -1.97 5.44 -4.13
N PHE A 72 -1.47 6.35 -3.29
CA PHE A 72 -0.07 6.31 -2.89
C PHE A 72 0.27 4.98 -2.23
N TYR A 73 -0.55 4.56 -1.27
CA TYR A 73 -0.23 3.32 -0.54
C TYR A 73 -0.56 2.05 -1.32
N ILE A 74 -1.57 2.07 -2.20
CA ILE A 74 -1.78 0.93 -3.10
C ILE A 74 -0.54 0.70 -3.95
N SER A 75 0.03 1.77 -4.50
CA SER A 75 1.22 1.62 -5.34
C SER A 75 2.41 1.13 -4.53
N ASN A 76 2.62 1.69 -3.33
CA ASN A 76 3.73 1.26 -2.48
C ASN A 76 3.60 -0.20 -2.06
N GLU A 77 2.40 -0.59 -1.62
CA GLU A 77 2.17 -1.98 -1.21
C GLU A 77 2.28 -2.93 -2.40
N GLY A 78 1.80 -2.48 -3.57
CA GLY A 78 1.90 -3.30 -4.77
C GLY A 78 3.35 -3.50 -5.20
N VAL A 79 4.17 -2.45 -5.18
CA VAL A 79 5.58 -2.59 -5.53
C VAL A 79 6.28 -3.50 -4.53
N SER A 80 6.00 -3.34 -3.24
CA SER A 80 6.58 -4.20 -2.22
C SER A 80 6.21 -5.67 -2.45
N LEU A 81 4.95 -5.90 -2.80
CA LEU A 81 4.47 -7.25 -3.08
C LEU A 81 5.20 -7.85 -4.27
N LEU A 82 5.42 -7.07 -5.32
CA LEU A 82 6.15 -7.55 -6.49
C LEU A 82 7.61 -7.84 -6.16
N GLU A 83 8.21 -7.03 -5.29
CA GLU A 83 9.56 -7.30 -4.83
C GLU A 83 9.62 -8.59 -4.05
N ASN A 84 8.63 -8.84 -3.20
CA ASN A 84 8.57 -10.09 -2.46
C ASN A 84 8.45 -11.28 -3.41
N ALA A 85 7.61 -11.16 -4.44
CA ALA A 85 7.45 -12.22 -5.42
C ALA A 85 8.76 -12.49 -6.16
N GLY A 86 9.44 -11.42 -6.56
CA GLY A 86 10.73 -11.56 -7.23
C GLY A 86 11.78 -12.18 -6.33
N HIS A 87 11.77 -11.84 -5.05
CA HIS A 87 12.69 -12.41 -4.08
C HIS A 87 12.51 -13.92 -3.96
N LEU A 88 11.27 -14.38 -4.09
CA LEU A 88 10.97 -15.81 -4.04
C LEU A 88 11.13 -16.51 -5.39
N GLY A 89 11.61 -15.79 -6.40
CA GLY A 89 11.94 -16.37 -7.68
C GLY A 89 10.82 -16.34 -8.72
N LEU A 90 9.73 -15.64 -8.44
CA LEU A 90 8.61 -15.58 -9.37
C LEU A 90 8.80 -14.39 -10.31
N PRO A 91 8.78 -14.61 -11.64
CA PRO A 91 8.89 -13.49 -12.56
C PRO A 91 7.62 -12.63 -12.53
N VAL A 92 7.80 -11.33 -12.66
CA VAL A 92 6.70 -10.37 -12.60
C VAL A 92 6.63 -9.62 -13.93
N PRO A 93 5.43 -9.56 -14.54
CA PRO A 93 5.27 -8.82 -15.81
C PRO A 93 5.58 -7.35 -15.63
N GLN A 94 6.29 -6.78 -16.61
CA GLN A 94 6.65 -5.37 -16.57
C GLN A 94 5.40 -4.48 -16.57
N LYS A 95 4.34 -4.94 -17.22
CA LYS A 95 3.11 -4.15 -17.29
C LYS A 95 2.50 -3.92 -15.92
N MET A 96 2.60 -4.89 -15.01
CA MET A 96 2.12 -4.70 -13.66
C MET A 96 2.90 -3.60 -12.94
N LYS A 97 4.22 -3.60 -13.13
CA LYS A 97 5.06 -2.56 -12.53
C LYS A 97 4.68 -1.18 -13.07
N ASP A 98 4.44 -1.10 -14.37
CA ASP A 98 4.09 0.16 -15.01
C ASP A 98 2.77 0.72 -14.46
N VAL A 99 1.77 -0.14 -14.29
CA VAL A 99 0.48 0.29 -13.75
C VAL A 99 0.64 0.83 -12.33
N LEU A 100 1.43 0.14 -11.51
CA LEU A 100 1.62 0.58 -10.13
C LEU A 100 2.36 1.90 -10.06
N GLU A 101 3.31 2.13 -10.98
CA GLU A 101 4.00 3.41 -11.04
C GLU A 101 3.04 4.53 -11.43
N GLN A 102 2.11 4.25 -12.33
CA GLN A 102 1.10 5.24 -12.69
C GLN A 102 0.22 5.61 -11.50
N LEU A 103 -0.14 4.63 -10.70
CA LEU A 103 -0.93 4.90 -9.50
C LEU A 103 -0.15 5.71 -8.49
N HIS A 104 1.14 5.42 -8.36
CA HIS A 104 2.01 6.18 -7.47
C HIS A 104 2.06 7.64 -7.91
N ASP A 105 2.24 7.86 -9.20
CA ASP A 105 2.30 9.21 -9.75
C ASP A 105 0.99 9.96 -9.52
N ARG A 106 -0.14 9.26 -9.59
CA ARG A 106 -1.43 9.88 -9.31
C ARG A 106 -1.53 10.34 -7.87
N GLY A 107 -1.05 9.51 -6.94
CA GLY A 107 -1.08 9.87 -5.54
C GLY A 107 -0.25 11.09 -5.23
N GLU A 108 0.93 11.20 -5.86
CA GLU A 108 1.82 12.32 -5.65
C GLU A 108 1.60 13.45 -6.64
N GLY A 109 1.41 13.07 -7.92
CA GLY A 109 1.33 14.03 -8.99
C GLY A 109 0.12 14.94 -8.90
N SER A 110 -0.98 14.44 -8.39
CA SER A 110 -2.15 15.26 -8.22
C SER A 110 -1.88 16.44 -7.29
N ASP A 111 -0.89 16.31 -6.43
CA ASP A 111 -0.51 17.37 -5.53
C ASP A 111 0.27 18.46 -6.25
N GLY A 112 0.97 18.09 -7.29
CA GLY A 112 1.75 19.02 -8.07
C GLY A 112 0.95 19.78 -9.10
N GLU A 113 -0.23 19.29 -9.37
CA GLU A 113 -1.11 19.95 -10.32
C GLU A 113 -1.80 21.14 -9.70
#